data_41ffd0fd3f574794eb2e63269a64797d
#
_entry.id   41ffd0fd3f574794eb2e63269a64797d
#
_cell.length_a   1.000
_cell.length_b   1.000
_cell.length_c   1.000
_cell.angle_alpha   90.00
_cell.angle_beta   90.00
_cell.angle_gamma   90.00
#
_symmetry.space_group_name_H-M   'P 1'
#
loop_
_entity.id
_entity.type
_entity.pdbx_description
1 polymer ?
#
loop_
_entity_poly.entity_id
_entity_poly.type
_entity_poly.pdbx_seq_one_letter_code
_entity_poly.pdbx_strand_id
1 'polypeptide(L)' 'MPIEGADYFVRYMKLPPKIWAFITPNDDGTYSIYLDPRRSREQQIEDYIHELKHILDDDFYNGLPIYICEDYLQ' A
#
# COMPACT_ATOMS: atom_id res chain seq x y z
N MET A 1 -12.17 -6.82 -10.49
CA MET A 1 -10.75 -6.78 -10.13
C MET A 1 -10.22 -5.35 -10.14
N PRO A 2 -9.44 -4.90 -9.13
CA PRO A 2 -8.88 -3.55 -9.16
C PRO A 2 -7.93 -3.38 -10.34
N ILE A 3 -7.95 -2.21 -10.94
CA ILE A 3 -7.14 -1.89 -12.11
C ILE A 3 -6.25 -0.70 -11.76
N GLU A 4 -4.94 -0.88 -11.92
CA GLU A 4 -3.98 0.19 -11.67
C GLU A 4 -4.25 1.36 -12.62
N GLY A 5 -4.24 2.59 -12.08
CA GLY A 5 -4.53 3.78 -12.84
C GLY A 5 -6.01 4.11 -12.95
N ALA A 6 -6.89 3.23 -12.45
CA ALA A 6 -8.34 3.45 -12.44
C ALA A 6 -8.91 3.26 -11.05
N ASP A 7 -8.65 2.10 -10.43
CA ASP A 7 -9.16 1.78 -9.10
C ASP A 7 -8.15 2.09 -8.01
N TYR A 8 -6.86 2.07 -8.34
CA TYR A 8 -5.81 2.42 -7.40
C TYR A 8 -4.62 3.00 -8.16
N PHE A 9 -3.77 3.73 -7.42
CA PHE A 9 -2.59 4.40 -7.97
C PHE A 9 -1.37 4.05 -7.14
N VAL A 10 -0.28 3.66 -7.81
CA VAL A 10 0.99 3.37 -7.15
C VAL A 10 1.87 4.61 -7.19
N ARG A 11 2.39 4.99 -6.02
CA ARG A 11 3.27 6.14 -5.89
C ARG A 11 4.51 5.73 -5.12
N TYR A 12 5.62 6.40 -5.38
CA TYR A 12 6.89 6.14 -4.69
C TYR A 12 7.22 7.34 -3.82
N MET A 13 7.51 7.08 -2.55
CA MET A 13 7.78 8.13 -1.60
C MET A 13 8.66 7.58 -0.48
N LYS A 14 9.67 8.36 -0.06
CA LYS A 14 10.47 8.01 1.11
C LYS A 14 9.56 7.98 2.33
N LEU A 15 9.48 6.81 2.97
CA LEU A 15 8.60 6.61 4.11
C LEU A 15 9.38 6.73 5.42
N PRO A 16 8.68 6.96 6.54
CA PRO A 16 9.32 6.99 7.85
C PRO A 16 10.03 5.67 8.16
N PRO A 17 11.00 5.68 9.10
CA PRO A 17 11.67 4.44 9.50
C PRO A 17 10.67 3.37 9.92
N LYS A 18 10.96 2.11 9.56
CA LYS A 18 10.16 0.92 9.88
C LYS A 18 8.83 0.82 9.14
N ILE A 19 8.49 1.79 8.31
CA ILE A 19 7.31 1.70 7.46
C ILE A 19 7.79 1.43 6.03
N TRP A 20 7.41 0.28 5.46
CA TRP A 20 7.87 -0.15 4.15
C TRP A 20 6.92 0.24 3.04
N ALA A 21 5.63 0.30 3.35
CA ALA A 21 4.60 0.68 2.40
C ALA A 21 3.35 1.07 3.17
N PHE A 22 2.44 1.78 2.52
CA PHE A 22 1.10 1.94 3.07
C PHE A 22 0.10 2.19 1.97
N ILE A 23 -1.15 1.92 2.29
CA ILE A 23 -2.25 2.15 1.37
C ILE A 23 -3.30 2.99 2.10
N THR A 24 -3.88 3.94 1.39
CA THR A 24 -4.93 4.80 1.95
C THR A 24 -6.08 4.91 0.95
N PRO A 25 -7.33 4.82 1.43
CA PRO A 25 -8.46 5.07 0.57
C PRO A 25 -8.59 6.56 0.27
N ASN A 26 -8.99 6.88 -0.95
CA ASN A 26 -9.23 8.24 -1.40
C ASN A 26 -10.73 8.54 -1.33
N ASP A 27 -11.09 9.82 -1.38
CA ASP A 27 -12.48 10.25 -1.26
C ASP A 27 -13.36 9.78 -2.42
N ASP A 28 -12.76 9.52 -3.57
CA ASP A 28 -13.51 9.12 -4.77
C ASP A 28 -13.70 7.61 -4.91
N GLY A 29 -13.35 6.85 -3.87
CA GLY A 29 -13.47 5.39 -3.90
C GLY A 29 -12.26 4.66 -4.48
N THR A 30 -11.23 5.39 -4.87
CA THR A 30 -9.97 4.79 -5.31
C THR A 30 -9.02 4.64 -4.12
N TYR A 31 -7.84 4.06 -4.37
CA TYR A 31 -6.81 3.86 -3.35
C TYR A 31 -5.48 4.37 -3.83
N SER A 32 -4.66 4.83 -2.90
CA SER A 32 -3.26 5.18 -3.18
C SER A 32 -2.36 4.22 -2.44
N ILE A 33 -1.44 3.58 -3.18
CA ILE A 33 -0.44 2.68 -2.62
C ILE A 33 0.90 3.40 -2.67
N TYR A 34 1.57 3.53 -1.52
CA TYR A 34 2.86 4.18 -1.40
C TYR A 34 3.92 3.14 -1.10
N LEU A 35 4.96 3.13 -1.92
CA LEU A 35 6.09 2.23 -1.79
C LEU A 35 7.36 3.03 -1.56
N ASP A 36 8.25 2.54 -0.73
CA ASP A 36 9.52 3.21 -0.47
C ASP A 36 10.52 2.84 -1.57
N PRO A 37 11.03 3.82 -2.34
CA PRO A 37 11.95 3.53 -3.43
C PRO A 37 13.32 3.02 -2.98
N ARG A 38 13.62 3.11 -1.67
CA ARG A 38 14.88 2.60 -1.11
C ARG A 38 14.86 1.09 -0.90
N ARG A 39 13.67 0.47 -0.95
CA ARG A 39 13.55 -0.98 -0.85
C ARG A 39 14.04 -1.64 -2.12
N SER A 40 14.56 -2.87 -2.03
CA SER A 40 14.95 -3.61 -3.23
C SER A 40 13.73 -3.81 -4.13
N ARG A 41 13.98 -4.03 -5.43
CA ARG A 41 12.89 -4.24 -6.36
C ARG A 41 12.03 -5.44 -5.98
N GLU A 42 12.66 -6.53 -5.54
CA GLU A 42 11.94 -7.72 -5.10
C GLU A 42 11.04 -7.43 -3.92
N GLN A 43 11.52 -6.66 -2.96
CA GLN A 43 10.75 -6.29 -1.79
C GLN A 43 9.65 -5.30 -2.12
N GLN A 44 9.89 -4.39 -3.05
CA GLN A 44 8.83 -3.49 -3.53
C GLN A 44 7.68 -4.28 -4.15
N ILE A 45 7.98 -5.33 -4.90
CA ILE A 45 6.96 -6.18 -5.50
C ILE A 45 6.15 -6.90 -4.43
N GLU A 46 6.83 -7.45 -3.42
CA GLU A 46 6.15 -8.11 -2.30
C GLU A 46 5.28 -7.14 -1.52
N ASP A 47 5.78 -5.94 -1.25
CA ASP A 47 5.03 -4.89 -0.55
C ASP A 47 3.79 -4.49 -1.36
N TYR A 48 3.95 -4.35 -2.67
CA TYR A 48 2.86 -4.02 -3.57
C TYR A 48 1.77 -5.10 -3.56
N ILE A 49 2.16 -6.36 -3.66
CA ILE A 49 1.21 -7.48 -3.65
C ILE A 49 0.47 -7.54 -2.31
N HIS A 50 1.17 -7.30 -1.22
CA HIS A 50 0.56 -7.28 0.10
C HIS A 50 -0.53 -6.20 0.20
N GLU A 51 -0.21 -4.98 -0.27
CA GLU A 51 -1.17 -3.88 -0.25
C GLU A 51 -2.36 -4.18 -1.16
N LEU A 52 -2.11 -4.79 -2.31
CA LEU A 52 -3.16 -5.13 -3.26
C LEU A 52 -4.16 -6.12 -2.66
N LYS A 53 -3.69 -7.04 -1.81
CA LYS A 53 -4.57 -7.97 -1.12
C LYS A 53 -5.54 -7.25 -0.20
N HIS A 54 -5.12 -6.17 0.45
CA HIS A 54 -6.03 -5.39 1.30
C HIS A 54 -7.17 -4.79 0.48
N ILE A 55 -6.90 -4.33 -0.74
CA ILE A 55 -7.95 -3.83 -1.62
C ILE A 55 -8.92 -4.95 -1.99
N LEU A 56 -8.39 -6.12 -2.35
CA LEU A 56 -9.21 -7.26 -2.74
C LEU A 56 -10.07 -7.78 -1.60
N ASP A 57 -9.54 -7.73 -0.38
CA ASP A 57 -10.22 -8.23 0.82
C ASP A 57 -11.07 -7.16 1.49
N ASP A 58 -11.03 -5.94 0.99
CA ASP A 58 -11.80 -4.80 1.53
C ASP A 58 -11.54 -4.60 3.03
N ASP A 59 -10.26 -4.63 3.42
CA ASP A 59 -9.84 -4.63 4.83
C ASP A 59 -9.79 -3.25 5.45
N PHE A 60 -10.49 -2.27 4.90
CA PHE A 60 -10.43 -0.89 5.37
C PHE A 60 -11.55 -0.59 6.33
N TYR A 61 -11.21 -0.05 7.49
CA TYR A 61 -12.17 0.36 8.51
C TYR A 61 -12.10 1.87 8.70
N ASN A 62 -13.25 2.54 8.59
CA ASN A 62 -13.35 3.97 8.84
C ASN A 62 -12.45 4.83 7.94
N GLY A 63 -12.06 4.33 6.78
CA GLY A 63 -11.20 5.06 5.86
C GLY A 63 -9.77 5.24 6.33
N LEU A 64 -9.33 4.47 7.31
CA LEU A 64 -7.98 4.59 7.85
C LEU A 64 -6.95 3.89 6.95
N PRO A 65 -5.74 4.46 6.82
CA PRO A 65 -4.68 3.82 6.04
C PRO A 65 -4.20 2.52 6.68
N ILE A 66 -3.68 1.62 5.85
CA ILE A 66 -3.06 0.38 6.30
C ILE A 66 -1.57 0.46 6.00
N TYR A 67 -0.74 0.16 7.00
CA TYR A 67 0.71 0.26 6.90
C TYR A 67 1.36 -1.12 6.98
N ILE A 68 2.40 -1.31 6.16
CA ILE A 68 3.33 -2.42 6.34
C ILE A 68 4.55 -1.86 7.05
N CYS A 69 4.88 -2.41 8.19
CA CYS A 69 6.04 -1.98 8.94
C CYS A 69 6.80 -3.17 9.51
N GLU A 70 7.99 -2.90 10.01
CA GLU A 70 8.88 -3.94 10.53
C GLU A 70 8.23 -4.78 11.61
N ASP A 71 7.51 -4.14 12.53
CA ASP A 71 6.89 -4.83 13.65
C ASP A 71 5.64 -5.61 13.23
N TYR A 72 4.99 -5.18 12.17
CA TYR A 72 3.77 -5.80 11.69
C TYR A 72 4.01 -7.19 11.11
N LEU A 73 5.19 -7.41 10.54
CA LEU A 73 5.51 -8.64 9.82
C LEU A 73 6.10 -9.74 10.72
N GLN A 74 6.15 -9.51 12.00
CA GLN A 74 6.67 -10.51 12.92
C GLN A 74 5.62 -11.55 13.32
#